data_ccc45937a38d7efda8bd067bc2e1fac9
#
_entry.id   ccc45937a38d7efda8bd067bc2e1fac9
#
_cell.length_a   1.000
_cell.length_b   1.000
_cell.length_c   1.000
_cell.angle_alpha   90.00
_cell.angle_beta   90.00
_cell.angle_gamma   90.00
#
_symmetry.space_group_name_H-M   'P 1'
#
loop_
_entity.id
_entity.type
_entity.pdbx_description
1 polymer ?
#
loop_
_entity_poly.entity_id
_entity_poly.type
_entity_poly.pdbx_seq_one_letter_code
_entity_poly.pdbx_strand_id
1 'polypeptide(L)'
;IKMSTSSVNYETRTTEEAELIAPCRFIESTNENGVCVAFAPVSLLFDGAKKRFRKWAMEKNIIDTVILLPNSLLVGTSIPLACVILRKTPYHNGGIRMIDASGFYTNHQNRNHLEVGDLMEAYHTDMKNVSRTVLYKEIQDMDFSWDVNAYLQEALICPDGFNISLLEDLVTLPHLETATIRDKGLVVKVSDLSDD
;
A
#
# COMPACT_ATOMS: atom_id res chain seq x y z
N ILE A 1 -29.86 19.17 -2.69
CA ILE A 1 -28.92 18.89 -3.80
C ILE A 1 -29.20 17.46 -4.22
N LYS A 2 -29.79 17.24 -5.40
CA LYS A 2 -29.94 15.90 -5.97
C LYS A 2 -28.54 15.48 -6.41
N MET A 3 -27.93 14.55 -5.66
CA MET A 3 -26.71 13.89 -6.11
C MET A 3 -27.05 13.04 -7.33
N SER A 4 -26.40 13.31 -8.45
CA SER A 4 -26.40 12.44 -9.61
C SER A 4 -25.79 11.12 -9.18
N THR A 5 -26.51 10.03 -9.35
CA THR A 5 -25.96 8.68 -9.16
C THR A 5 -24.94 8.44 -10.26
N SER A 6 -23.66 8.69 -9.97
CA SER A 6 -22.59 8.33 -10.88
C SER A 6 -22.47 6.79 -10.95
N SER A 7 -22.03 6.30 -12.10
CA SER A 7 -21.86 4.85 -12.35
C SER A 7 -20.76 4.19 -11.51
N VAL A 8 -20.09 4.95 -10.67
CA VAL A 8 -19.01 4.50 -9.79
C VAL A 8 -19.61 4.32 -8.39
N ASN A 9 -19.99 3.11 -8.04
CA ASN A 9 -20.52 2.79 -6.73
C ASN A 9 -19.72 1.64 -6.09
N TYR A 10 -19.27 1.86 -4.85
CA TYR A 10 -18.63 0.85 -4.04
C TYR A 10 -19.41 0.64 -2.75
N GLU A 11 -19.90 -0.55 -2.54
CA GLU A 11 -20.58 -0.94 -1.32
C GLU A 11 -19.61 -1.65 -0.37
N THR A 12 -19.36 -1.05 0.78
CA THR A 12 -18.59 -1.70 1.84
C THR A 12 -19.40 -2.83 2.44
N ARG A 13 -18.76 -4.00 2.62
CA ARG A 13 -19.43 -5.20 3.13
C ARG A 13 -19.03 -5.53 4.57
N THR A 14 -17.91 -4.97 5.03
CA THR A 14 -17.36 -5.26 6.36
C THR A 14 -16.94 -3.97 7.05
N THR A 15 -16.79 -4.03 8.37
CA THR A 15 -16.23 -2.92 9.16
C THR A 15 -14.78 -2.61 8.79
N GLU A 16 -14.04 -3.59 8.28
CA GLU A 16 -12.66 -3.45 7.79
C GLU A 16 -12.56 -2.59 6.53
N GLU A 17 -13.65 -2.48 5.78
CA GLU A 17 -13.74 -1.60 4.61
C GLU A 17 -14.29 -0.20 4.94
N ALA A 18 -14.66 0.07 6.19
CA ALA A 18 -15.29 1.34 6.58
C ALA A 18 -14.42 2.57 6.25
N GLU A 19 -13.09 2.45 6.36
CA GLU A 19 -12.15 3.51 6.00
C GLU A 19 -12.16 3.88 4.51
N LEU A 20 -12.70 3.00 3.65
CA LEU A 20 -12.80 3.21 2.21
C LEU A 20 -14.07 3.97 1.80
N ILE A 21 -15.01 4.19 2.73
CA ILE A 21 -16.26 4.88 2.44
C ILE A 21 -16.00 6.30 1.95
N ALA A 22 -15.13 7.04 2.62
CA ALA A 22 -14.86 8.44 2.27
C ALA A 22 -14.23 8.57 0.87
N PRO A 23 -13.12 7.88 0.52
CA PRO A 23 -12.56 7.94 -0.82
C PRO A 23 -13.56 7.54 -1.91
N CYS A 24 -14.38 6.51 -1.68
CA CYS A 24 -15.41 6.09 -2.63
C CYS A 24 -16.45 7.16 -2.85
N ARG A 25 -16.98 7.76 -1.78
CA ARG A 25 -17.96 8.83 -1.87
C ARG A 25 -17.41 10.11 -2.51
N PHE A 26 -16.16 10.44 -2.22
CA PHE A 26 -15.50 11.57 -2.86
C PHE A 26 -15.37 11.36 -4.37
N ILE A 27 -14.86 10.23 -4.82
CA ILE A 27 -14.72 9.98 -6.26
C ILE A 27 -16.08 9.92 -6.98
N GLU A 28 -17.12 9.38 -6.33
CA GLU A 28 -18.48 9.38 -6.86
C GLU A 28 -19.02 10.81 -7.08
N SER A 29 -18.75 11.72 -6.15
CA SER A 29 -19.25 13.10 -6.17
C SER A 29 -18.44 14.06 -7.04
N THR A 30 -17.25 13.68 -7.50
CA THR A 30 -16.43 14.53 -8.39
C THR A 30 -17.02 14.57 -9.80
N ASN A 31 -16.69 15.64 -10.56
CA ASN A 31 -16.91 15.68 -12.00
C ASN A 31 -15.88 14.82 -12.73
N GLU A 32 -15.95 14.73 -14.07
CA GLU A 32 -15.06 13.89 -14.89
C GLU A 32 -13.57 14.26 -14.76
N ASN A 33 -13.27 15.53 -14.46
CA ASN A 33 -11.90 16.03 -14.26
C ASN A 33 -11.49 16.08 -12.79
N GLY A 34 -12.38 15.64 -11.88
CA GLY A 34 -12.14 15.70 -10.44
C GLY A 34 -11.07 14.72 -9.97
N VAL A 35 -10.39 15.12 -8.91
CA VAL A 35 -9.33 14.35 -8.26
C VAL A 35 -9.73 14.10 -6.81
N CYS A 36 -9.61 12.85 -6.36
CA CYS A 36 -9.68 12.47 -4.97
C CYS A 36 -8.29 12.06 -4.51
N VAL A 37 -7.76 12.73 -3.49
CA VAL A 37 -6.51 12.37 -2.82
C VAL A 37 -6.88 11.83 -1.46
N ALA A 38 -6.52 10.57 -1.19
CA ALA A 38 -6.82 9.89 0.05
C ALA A 38 -5.53 9.41 0.72
N PHE A 39 -5.43 9.61 2.03
CA PHE A 39 -4.39 9.01 2.86
C PHE A 39 -4.97 7.77 3.54
N ALA A 40 -4.25 6.69 3.48
CA ALA A 40 -4.65 5.41 4.06
C ALA A 40 -3.44 4.72 4.72
N PRO A 41 -3.68 3.81 5.67
CA PRO A 41 -2.62 2.94 6.15
C PRO A 41 -2.01 2.13 5.01
N VAL A 42 -0.70 1.87 5.06
CA VAL A 42 0.01 1.09 4.04
C VAL A 42 -0.62 -0.30 3.82
N SER A 43 -1.28 -0.86 4.85
CA SER A 43 -2.02 -2.12 4.74
C SER A 43 -3.08 -2.13 3.63
N LEU A 44 -3.63 -0.96 3.24
CA LEU A 44 -4.51 -0.84 2.07
C LEU A 44 -3.88 -1.42 0.81
N LEU A 45 -2.57 -1.33 0.68
CA LEU A 45 -1.87 -1.67 -0.55
C LEU A 45 -1.76 -3.18 -0.78
N PHE A 46 -1.70 -3.99 0.28
CA PHE A 46 -1.43 -5.44 0.17
C PHE A 46 -2.37 -6.33 0.99
N ASP A 47 -3.07 -5.82 2.01
CA ASP A 47 -3.96 -6.64 2.84
C ASP A 47 -5.04 -7.32 1.99
N GLY A 48 -5.22 -8.62 2.21
CA GLY A 48 -6.22 -9.44 1.51
C GLY A 48 -7.65 -8.94 1.72
N ALA A 49 -7.99 -8.43 2.90
CA ALA A 49 -9.31 -7.86 3.21
C ALA A 49 -9.64 -6.64 2.32
N LYS A 50 -8.62 -5.91 1.85
CA LYS A 50 -8.77 -4.73 1.00
C LYS A 50 -8.66 -5.03 -0.50
N LYS A 51 -8.34 -6.25 -0.89
CA LYS A 51 -8.19 -6.68 -2.29
C LYS A 51 -9.40 -6.34 -3.15
N ARG A 52 -10.61 -6.51 -2.61
CA ARG A 52 -11.85 -6.20 -3.31
C ARG A 52 -11.90 -4.73 -3.76
N PHE A 53 -11.48 -3.79 -2.91
CA PHE A 53 -11.41 -2.38 -3.24
C PHE A 53 -10.37 -2.12 -4.35
N ARG A 54 -9.18 -2.68 -4.23
CA ARG A 54 -8.12 -2.49 -5.24
C ARG A 54 -8.56 -2.99 -6.60
N LYS A 55 -9.17 -4.18 -6.64
CA LYS A 55 -9.74 -4.76 -7.86
C LYS A 55 -10.83 -3.86 -8.45
N TRP A 56 -11.78 -3.40 -7.63
CA TRP A 56 -12.85 -2.49 -8.06
C TRP A 56 -12.31 -1.19 -8.64
N ALA A 57 -11.33 -0.56 -8.00
CA ALA A 57 -10.74 0.69 -8.47
C ALA A 57 -10.04 0.53 -9.83
N MET A 58 -9.39 -0.62 -10.06
CA MET A 58 -8.78 -0.96 -11.34
C MET A 58 -9.81 -1.28 -12.41
N GLU A 59 -10.85 -2.07 -12.10
CA GLU A 59 -11.94 -2.42 -13.03
C GLU A 59 -12.72 -1.18 -13.48
N LYS A 60 -12.88 -0.20 -12.60
CA LYS A 60 -13.48 1.09 -12.91
C LYS A 60 -12.52 2.07 -13.59
N ASN A 61 -11.24 1.71 -13.68
CA ASN A 61 -10.17 2.55 -14.22
C ASN A 61 -10.17 3.95 -13.58
N ILE A 62 -10.23 3.98 -12.24
CA ILE A 62 -10.26 5.24 -11.47
C ILE A 62 -9.02 5.44 -10.59
N ILE A 63 -8.19 4.43 -10.44
CA ILE A 63 -6.91 4.55 -9.74
C ILE A 63 -5.87 5.16 -10.67
N ASP A 64 -5.21 6.22 -10.22
CA ASP A 64 -4.19 6.94 -10.99
C ASP A 64 -2.80 6.73 -10.42
N THR A 65 -2.62 6.99 -9.11
CA THR A 65 -1.31 6.97 -8.47
C THR A 65 -1.38 6.38 -7.07
N VAL A 66 -0.34 5.63 -6.71
CA VAL A 66 -0.09 5.14 -5.34
C VAL A 66 1.28 5.61 -4.92
N ILE A 67 1.35 6.28 -3.76
CA ILE A 67 2.57 6.87 -3.21
C ILE A 67 2.79 6.30 -1.82
N LEU A 68 3.93 5.65 -1.59
CA LEU A 68 4.39 5.28 -0.25
C LEU A 68 5.03 6.50 0.40
N LEU A 69 4.49 6.93 1.54
CA LEU A 69 4.93 8.16 2.21
C LEU A 69 5.99 7.88 3.29
N PRO A 70 6.80 8.89 3.66
CA PRO A 70 7.69 8.80 4.81
C PRO A 70 6.92 8.51 6.10
N ASN A 71 7.54 7.76 7.00
CA ASN A 71 7.00 7.54 8.34
C ASN A 71 6.97 8.86 9.15
N SER A 72 6.21 8.89 10.21
CA SER A 72 6.18 10.02 11.17
C SER A 72 5.85 11.39 10.55
N LEU A 73 5.06 11.42 9.47
CA LEU A 73 4.52 12.66 8.90
C LEU A 73 3.40 13.25 9.75
N LEU A 74 2.57 12.39 10.37
CA LEU A 74 1.45 12.84 11.18
C LEU A 74 1.83 12.96 12.65
N VAL A 75 1.21 13.94 13.32
CA VAL A 75 1.39 14.15 14.77
C VAL A 75 0.77 13.02 15.56
N GLY A 76 1.52 12.47 16.51
CA GLY A 76 0.98 11.49 17.46
C GLY A 76 0.84 10.06 16.94
N THR A 77 1.30 9.78 15.72
CA THR A 77 1.34 8.41 15.18
C THR A 77 2.58 8.17 14.35
N SER A 78 3.11 6.96 14.44
CA SER A 78 4.16 6.44 13.56
C SER A 78 3.61 5.47 12.50
N ILE A 79 2.30 5.37 12.36
CA ILE A 79 1.67 4.46 11.38
C ILE A 79 2.13 4.86 9.97
N PRO A 80 2.71 3.93 9.20
CA PRO A 80 3.08 4.18 7.81
C PRO A 80 1.84 4.47 6.98
N LEU A 81 1.91 5.52 6.17
CA LEU A 81 0.81 5.95 5.32
C LEU A 81 1.16 5.82 3.84
N ALA A 82 0.15 5.56 3.06
CA ALA A 82 0.16 5.71 1.62
C ALA A 82 -0.79 6.83 1.20
N CYS A 83 -0.44 7.51 0.11
CA CYS A 83 -1.33 8.44 -0.57
C CYS A 83 -1.86 7.76 -1.84
N VAL A 84 -3.17 7.72 -1.99
CA VAL A 84 -3.85 7.13 -3.15
C VAL A 84 -4.59 8.23 -3.89
N ILE A 85 -4.29 8.38 -5.17
CA ILE A 85 -4.93 9.37 -6.04
C ILE A 85 -5.92 8.65 -6.96
N LEU A 86 -7.18 9.04 -6.86
CA LEU A 86 -8.25 8.53 -7.70
C LEU A 86 -8.73 9.62 -8.66
N ARG A 87 -8.99 9.25 -9.92
CA ARG A 87 -9.52 10.11 -10.97
C ARG A 87 -10.53 9.34 -11.80
N LYS A 88 -11.61 9.98 -12.25
CA LYS A 88 -12.50 9.36 -13.24
C LYS A 88 -11.85 9.24 -14.62
N THR A 89 -10.89 10.12 -14.90
CA THR A 89 -10.06 10.09 -16.11
C THR A 89 -8.59 10.05 -15.67
N PRO A 90 -8.02 8.85 -15.40
CA PRO A 90 -6.63 8.70 -15.00
C PRO A 90 -5.66 9.14 -16.10
N TYR A 91 -4.52 9.69 -15.72
CA TYR A 91 -3.45 10.02 -16.67
C TYR A 91 -2.76 8.77 -17.21
N HIS A 92 -2.68 7.71 -16.40
CA HIS A 92 -2.00 6.45 -16.71
C HIS A 92 -3.03 5.38 -17.08
N ASN A 93 -3.74 5.58 -18.20
CA ASN A 93 -4.80 4.66 -18.63
C ASN A 93 -4.28 3.22 -18.76
N GLY A 94 -4.90 2.29 -18.02
CA GLY A 94 -4.49 0.89 -17.97
C GLY A 94 -3.26 0.59 -17.10
N GLY A 95 -2.81 1.55 -16.29
CA GLY A 95 -1.72 1.41 -15.33
C GLY A 95 -1.90 2.26 -14.11
N ILE A 96 -1.02 2.07 -13.13
CA ILE A 96 -0.94 2.86 -11.90
C ILE A 96 0.46 3.44 -11.79
N ARG A 97 0.56 4.73 -11.51
CA ARG A 97 1.83 5.35 -11.15
C ARG A 97 2.20 4.92 -9.73
N MET A 98 3.28 4.17 -9.57
CA MET A 98 3.83 3.75 -8.28
C MET A 98 5.01 4.63 -7.92
N ILE A 99 5.01 5.18 -6.68
CA ILE A 99 6.06 6.08 -6.20
C ILE A 99 6.45 5.67 -4.78
N ASP A 100 7.73 5.40 -4.56
CA ASP A 100 8.30 5.29 -3.24
C ASP A 100 8.90 6.64 -2.80
N ALA A 101 8.13 7.39 -2.05
CA ALA A 101 8.55 8.65 -1.44
C ALA A 101 8.96 8.47 0.02
N SER A 102 9.18 7.26 0.50
CA SER A 102 9.54 6.98 1.90
C SER A 102 10.84 7.66 2.35
N GLY A 103 11.75 7.95 1.39
CA GLY A 103 12.98 8.69 1.60
C GLY A 103 12.90 10.21 1.35
N PHE A 104 11.76 10.73 0.89
CA PHE A 104 11.62 12.14 0.52
C PHE A 104 11.22 13.01 1.69
N TYR A 105 12.10 13.16 2.66
CA TYR A 105 11.82 13.99 3.84
C TYR A 105 13.06 14.66 4.43
N THR A 106 12.83 15.80 5.08
CA THR A 106 13.74 16.40 6.04
C THR A 106 13.21 16.20 7.46
N ASN A 107 14.11 15.98 8.42
CA ASN A 107 13.72 15.81 9.82
C ASN A 107 13.92 17.12 10.59
N HIS A 108 12.84 17.62 11.19
CA HIS A 108 12.87 18.78 12.07
C HIS A 108 12.17 18.45 13.39
N GLN A 109 12.88 18.59 14.50
CA GLN A 109 12.31 18.40 15.86
C GLN A 109 11.57 17.06 16.04
N ASN A 110 12.19 15.96 15.62
CA ASN A 110 11.64 14.60 15.66
C ASN A 110 10.39 14.39 14.77
N ARG A 111 10.21 15.20 13.73
CA ARG A 111 9.20 15.06 12.71
C ARG A 111 9.79 15.04 11.33
N ASN A 112 9.22 14.23 10.48
CA ASN A 112 9.52 14.22 9.07
C ASN A 112 8.61 15.21 8.33
N HIS A 113 9.21 16.04 7.51
CA HIS A 113 8.54 16.96 6.59
C HIS A 113 8.77 16.47 5.17
N LEU A 114 7.70 16.26 4.42
CA LEU A 114 7.77 15.76 3.05
C LEU A 114 8.47 16.77 2.13
N GLU A 115 9.44 16.28 1.37
CA GLU A 115 10.10 17.02 0.29
C GLU A 115 9.23 16.98 -0.96
N VAL A 116 8.40 18.02 -1.13
CA VAL A 116 7.40 18.09 -2.20
C VAL A 116 8.07 18.20 -3.57
N GLY A 117 9.25 18.82 -3.67
CA GLY A 117 10.01 18.94 -4.91
C GLY A 117 10.35 17.58 -5.51
N ASP A 118 10.97 16.71 -4.71
CA ASP A 118 11.38 15.36 -5.11
C ASP A 118 10.14 14.50 -5.45
N LEU A 119 9.05 14.64 -4.68
CA LEU A 119 7.81 13.95 -4.96
C LEU A 119 7.21 14.37 -6.31
N MET A 120 7.22 15.66 -6.63
CA MET A 120 6.71 16.16 -7.91
C MET A 120 7.56 15.70 -9.09
N GLU A 121 8.87 15.62 -8.93
CA GLU A 121 9.77 15.04 -9.94
C GLU A 121 9.44 13.56 -10.17
N ALA A 122 9.33 12.76 -9.10
CA ALA A 122 8.96 11.35 -9.16
C ALA A 122 7.55 11.12 -9.73
N TYR A 123 6.64 12.08 -9.54
CA TYR A 123 5.29 12.00 -10.11
C TYR A 123 5.30 12.15 -11.64
N HIS A 124 6.17 13.00 -12.19
CA HIS A 124 6.22 13.32 -13.61
C HIS A 124 7.24 12.50 -14.40
N THR A 125 8.25 11.91 -13.74
CA THR A 125 9.38 11.26 -14.38
C THR A 125 9.58 9.86 -13.83
N ASP A 126 9.91 8.89 -14.70
CA ASP A 126 10.35 7.58 -14.24
C ASP A 126 11.75 7.68 -13.62
N MET A 127 11.83 7.27 -12.36
CA MET A 127 13.07 7.29 -11.59
C MET A 127 13.38 5.86 -11.13
N LYS A 128 14.60 5.39 -11.45
CA LYS A 128 15.03 4.04 -11.09
C LYS A 128 14.84 3.75 -9.60
N ASN A 129 14.17 2.66 -9.27
CA ASN A 129 13.84 2.20 -7.91
C ASN A 129 13.00 3.17 -7.07
N VAL A 130 12.50 4.25 -7.68
CA VAL A 130 11.72 5.29 -6.99
C VAL A 130 10.32 5.44 -7.57
N SER A 131 10.20 5.47 -8.89
CA SER A 131 8.89 5.65 -9.53
C SER A 131 8.82 5.08 -10.94
N ARG A 132 7.71 4.41 -11.24
CA ARG A 132 7.35 3.99 -12.61
C ARG A 132 5.85 3.78 -12.75
N THR A 133 5.37 3.73 -13.96
CA THR A 133 4.01 3.29 -14.25
C THR A 133 3.98 1.77 -14.40
N VAL A 134 3.15 1.11 -13.60
CA VAL A 134 2.94 -0.34 -13.57
C VAL A 134 1.63 -0.67 -14.29
N LEU A 135 1.66 -1.54 -15.27
CA LEU A 135 0.47 -1.91 -16.03
C LEU A 135 -0.48 -2.77 -15.19
N TYR A 136 -1.77 -2.64 -15.42
CA TYR A 136 -2.80 -3.42 -14.72
C TYR A 136 -2.57 -4.93 -14.83
N LYS A 137 -2.00 -5.40 -15.94
CA LYS A 137 -1.67 -6.81 -16.11
C LYS A 137 -0.64 -7.29 -15.07
N GLU A 138 0.44 -6.52 -14.87
CA GLU A 138 1.45 -6.83 -13.85
C GLU A 138 0.82 -6.90 -12.45
N ILE A 139 -0.10 -5.96 -12.16
CA ILE A 139 -0.79 -5.90 -10.86
C ILE A 139 -1.76 -7.08 -10.69
N GLN A 140 -2.42 -7.51 -11.75
CA GLN A 140 -3.28 -8.70 -11.74
C GLN A 140 -2.46 -9.98 -11.48
N ASP A 141 -1.29 -10.10 -12.10
CA ASP A 141 -0.37 -11.23 -11.92
C ASP A 141 0.17 -11.29 -10.47
N MET A 142 0.22 -10.15 -9.79
CA MET A 142 0.58 -10.00 -8.36
C MET A 142 -0.66 -9.95 -7.43
N ASP A 143 -1.73 -10.64 -7.80
CA ASP A 143 -2.95 -10.78 -7.00
C ASP A 143 -3.59 -9.44 -6.59
N PHE A 144 -3.56 -8.43 -7.47
CA PHE A 144 -4.06 -7.08 -7.23
C PHE A 144 -3.37 -6.36 -6.05
N SER A 145 -2.15 -6.72 -5.72
CA SER A 145 -1.33 -5.99 -4.77
C SER A 145 -0.94 -4.63 -5.35
N TRP A 146 -0.98 -3.59 -4.51
CA TRP A 146 -0.44 -2.26 -4.81
C TRP A 146 0.83 -1.98 -3.99
N ASP A 147 1.51 -3.03 -3.52
CA ASP A 147 2.75 -2.87 -2.79
C ASP A 147 3.82 -2.24 -3.69
N VAL A 148 4.06 -0.95 -3.48
CA VAL A 148 4.95 -0.12 -4.28
C VAL A 148 6.35 -0.75 -4.37
N ASN A 149 6.85 -1.27 -3.25
CA ASN A 149 8.20 -1.85 -3.20
C ASN A 149 8.33 -3.09 -4.07
N ALA A 150 7.28 -3.90 -4.16
CA ALA A 150 7.30 -5.11 -4.99
C ALA A 150 7.48 -4.81 -6.49
N TYR A 151 7.12 -3.60 -6.94
CA TYR A 151 7.25 -3.20 -8.34
C TYR A 151 8.48 -2.36 -8.64
N LEU A 152 9.03 -1.67 -7.64
CA LEU A 152 10.16 -0.76 -7.85
C LEU A 152 11.52 -1.41 -7.58
N GLN A 153 11.55 -2.47 -6.76
CA GLN A 153 12.78 -3.19 -6.50
C GLN A 153 13.24 -3.97 -7.74
N GLU A 154 14.52 -3.91 -8.02
CA GLU A 154 15.12 -4.78 -9.04
C GLU A 154 15.02 -6.24 -8.58
N ALA A 155 14.79 -7.13 -9.54
CA ALA A 155 14.88 -8.56 -9.26
C ALA A 155 16.24 -8.87 -8.62
N LEU A 156 16.24 -9.66 -7.56
CA LEU A 156 17.47 -10.10 -6.93
C LEU A 156 18.32 -10.84 -7.98
N ILE A 157 19.44 -10.25 -8.36
CA ILE A 157 20.42 -10.93 -9.21
C ILE A 157 21.20 -11.86 -8.30
N CYS A 158 21.01 -13.17 -8.50
CA CYS A 158 21.79 -14.16 -7.77
C CYS A 158 23.21 -14.15 -8.32
N PRO A 159 24.25 -13.94 -7.50
CA PRO A 159 25.63 -14.07 -7.95
C PRO A 159 25.92 -15.48 -8.48
N ASP A 160 26.89 -15.61 -9.38
CA ASP A 160 27.31 -16.89 -9.91
C ASP A 160 27.70 -17.87 -8.79
N GLY A 161 27.18 -19.08 -8.85
CA GLY A 161 27.40 -20.12 -7.84
C GLY A 161 26.41 -20.13 -6.66
N PHE A 162 25.43 -19.22 -6.64
CA PHE A 162 24.35 -19.21 -5.67
C PHE A 162 23.00 -19.46 -6.35
N ASN A 163 22.04 -20.01 -5.60
CA ASN A 163 20.68 -20.21 -6.04
C ASN A 163 19.73 -19.45 -5.12
N ILE A 164 18.68 -18.86 -5.71
CA ILE A 164 17.58 -18.28 -4.94
C ILE A 164 16.64 -19.42 -4.56
N SER A 165 16.35 -19.56 -3.27
CA SER A 165 15.36 -20.51 -2.73
C SER A 165 14.35 -19.77 -1.89
N LEU A 166 13.10 -20.23 -1.89
CA LEU A 166 12.09 -19.70 -0.99
C LEU A 166 12.45 -20.10 0.46
N LEU A 167 12.18 -19.22 1.41
CA LEU A 167 12.45 -19.51 2.83
C LEU A 167 11.66 -20.74 3.31
N GLU A 168 10.45 -20.95 2.78
CA GLU A 168 9.63 -22.13 3.08
C GLU A 168 10.27 -23.46 2.66
N ASP A 169 11.13 -23.45 1.63
CA ASP A 169 11.88 -24.62 1.19
C ASP A 169 13.06 -24.94 2.11
N LEU A 170 13.54 -23.95 2.87
CA LEU A 170 14.74 -24.04 3.71
C LEU A 170 14.41 -24.25 5.19
N VAL A 171 13.20 -23.90 5.63
CA VAL A 171 12.79 -23.89 7.04
C VAL A 171 11.49 -24.64 7.22
N THR A 172 11.51 -25.72 7.99
CA THR A 172 10.30 -26.35 8.48
C THR A 172 9.89 -25.65 9.78
N LEU A 173 8.85 -24.83 9.72
CA LEU A 173 8.29 -24.23 10.92
C LEU A 173 7.58 -25.32 11.73
N PRO A 174 7.89 -25.50 13.03
CA PRO A 174 7.14 -26.40 13.87
C PRO A 174 5.68 -25.94 13.94
N HIS A 175 4.75 -26.87 13.83
CA HIS A 175 3.34 -26.58 14.02
C HIS A 175 3.16 -26.09 15.46
N LEU A 176 2.89 -24.77 15.61
CA LEU A 176 2.55 -24.20 16.92
C LEU A 176 1.14 -24.69 17.24
N GLU A 177 1.04 -25.74 18.06
CA GLU A 177 -0.22 -26.09 18.67
C GLU A 177 -0.67 -24.91 19.55
N THR A 178 -1.85 -24.39 19.28
CA THR A 178 -2.45 -23.34 20.10
C THR A 178 -2.73 -23.94 21.47
N ALA A 179 -1.89 -23.64 22.46
CA ALA A 179 -2.12 -24.07 23.84
C ALA A 179 -3.44 -23.44 24.32
N THR A 180 -4.42 -24.28 24.55
CA THR A 180 -5.66 -23.85 25.21
C THR A 180 -5.30 -23.51 26.65
N ILE A 181 -5.70 -22.32 27.14
CA ILE A 181 -5.42 -21.73 28.48
C ILE A 181 -5.84 -22.64 29.69
N ARG A 182 -6.15 -23.90 29.45
CA ARG A 182 -6.52 -24.88 30.49
C ARG A 182 -5.34 -25.57 31.17
N ASP A 183 -4.20 -25.56 30.55
CA ASP A 183 -3.00 -26.15 31.15
C ASP A 183 -2.17 -25.06 31.79
N LYS A 184 -1.81 -25.27 33.07
CA LYS A 184 -0.91 -24.39 33.83
C LYS A 184 0.50 -24.50 33.23
N GLY A 185 0.70 -23.91 32.06
CA GLY A 185 1.99 -23.78 31.42
C GLY A 185 2.70 -22.51 31.83
N LEU A 186 4.01 -22.57 31.95
CA LEU A 186 4.83 -21.39 32.13
C LEU A 186 4.84 -20.61 30.80
N VAL A 187 4.34 -19.37 30.78
CA VAL A 187 4.48 -18.47 29.64
C VAL A 187 5.78 -17.70 29.81
N VAL A 188 6.81 -18.08 29.06
CA VAL A 188 8.06 -17.32 29.01
C VAL A 188 7.87 -16.18 28.01
N LYS A 189 8.04 -14.94 28.45
CA LYS A 189 8.07 -13.77 27.59
C LYS A 189 9.48 -13.57 27.05
N VAL A 190 9.61 -12.94 25.88
CA VAL A 190 10.91 -12.59 25.28
C VAL A 190 11.76 -11.75 26.25
N SER A 191 11.12 -10.92 27.09
CA SER A 191 11.78 -10.15 28.17
C SER A 191 12.38 -11.02 29.29
N ASP A 192 12.04 -12.29 29.36
CA ASP A 192 12.50 -13.20 30.42
C ASP A 192 13.73 -14.02 29.96
N LEU A 193 14.14 -13.83 28.70
CA LEU A 193 15.39 -14.34 28.16
C LEU A 193 16.47 -13.29 28.45
N SER A 194 17.10 -13.35 29.63
CA SER A 194 18.31 -12.58 29.90
C SER A 194 19.47 -13.21 29.15
N ASP A 195 20.23 -12.41 28.44
CA ASP A 195 21.53 -12.77 27.90
C ASP A 195 22.48 -13.07 29.08
N ASP A 196 22.88 -14.34 29.24
CA ASP A 196 24.04 -14.75 30.02
C ASP A 196 25.30 -14.76 29.16
#